data_e62e03b0a49d46acea5b94afe50b2948
#
_entry.id   e62e03b0a49d46acea5b94afe50b2948
#
_cell.length_a   1.000
_cell.length_b   1.000
_cell.length_c   1.000
_cell.angle_alpha   90.00
_cell.angle_beta   90.00
_cell.angle_gamma   90.00
#
_symmetry.space_group_name_H-M   'P 1'
#
loop_
_entity.id
_entity.type
_entity.pdbx_description
1 polymer ?
#
loop_
_entity_poly.entity_id
_entity_poly.type
_entity_poly.pdbx_seq_one_letter_code
_entity_poly.pdbx_strand_id
1 'polypeptide(L)'
;MAYTYRFVDTNENVIYVGYTGQTMAKRISQHFTKGHLPKKCYKSIARIDYIKWDSKSDAQVMEVYYINKYHPKFNKLDKQGDRLNIQIEDEKEWEVYQVIKKPNIKYEAEDGILTWIMIGALVYAIISFFI
;
A
#
# COMPACT_ATOMS: atom_id res chain seq x y z
N MET A 1 -12.43 -12.06 8.79
CA MET A 1 -11.61 -11.56 7.68
C MET A 1 -10.59 -10.56 8.19
N ALA A 2 -9.45 -10.53 7.56
CA ALA A 2 -8.37 -9.64 7.95
C ALA A 2 -7.66 -9.11 6.70
N TYR A 3 -6.82 -8.10 6.88
CA TYR A 3 -6.17 -7.42 5.76
C TYR A 3 -4.72 -7.12 6.12
N THR A 4 -3.84 -7.30 5.14
CA THR A 4 -2.52 -6.70 5.11
C THR A 4 -2.62 -5.49 4.19
N TYR A 5 -2.11 -4.34 4.59
CA TYR A 5 -2.19 -3.11 3.79
C TYR A 5 -0.82 -2.45 3.73
N ARG A 6 -0.65 -1.61 2.72
CA ARG A 6 0.59 -0.87 2.53
C ARG A 6 0.30 0.57 2.13
N PHE A 7 1.17 1.46 2.55
CA PHE A 7 1.19 2.84 2.10
C PHE A 7 2.29 3.01 1.07
N VAL A 8 1.94 3.59 -0.05
CA VAL A 8 2.85 3.79 -1.20
C VAL A 8 2.97 5.28 -1.47
N ASP A 9 4.18 5.76 -1.70
CA ASP A 9 4.43 7.17 -2.00
C ASP A 9 4.28 7.49 -3.50
N THR A 10 4.51 8.75 -3.88
CA THR A 10 4.40 9.19 -5.28
C THR A 10 5.46 8.58 -6.20
N ASN A 11 6.53 8.02 -5.66
CA ASN A 11 7.60 7.35 -6.41
C ASN A 11 7.42 5.82 -6.45
N GLU A 12 6.24 5.32 -6.11
CA GLU A 12 5.93 3.88 -6.05
C GLU A 12 6.76 3.11 -5.00
N ASN A 13 7.29 3.79 -4.00
CA ASN A 13 7.96 3.14 -2.87
C ASN A 13 6.96 2.75 -1.80
N VAL A 14 7.06 1.52 -1.30
CA VAL A 14 6.29 1.10 -0.14
C VAL A 14 6.94 1.68 1.11
N ILE A 15 6.22 2.56 1.80
CA ILE A 15 6.75 3.30 2.96
C ILE A 15 6.26 2.77 4.29
N TYR A 16 5.22 1.95 4.30
CA TYR A 16 4.69 1.32 5.51
C TYR A 16 3.85 0.09 5.14
N VAL A 17 3.96 -0.94 5.95
CA VAL A 17 3.12 -2.15 5.87
C VAL A 17 2.51 -2.40 7.24
N GLY A 18 1.22 -2.70 7.27
CA GLY A 18 0.49 -3.04 8.49
C GLY A 18 -0.51 -4.16 8.25
N TYR A 19 -1.13 -4.63 9.32
CA TYR A 19 -2.25 -5.56 9.22
C TYR A 19 -3.39 -5.12 10.13
N THR A 20 -4.58 -5.61 9.86
CA THR A 20 -5.74 -5.34 10.70
C THR A 20 -6.72 -6.51 10.67
N GLY A 21 -7.33 -6.78 11.81
CA GLY A 21 -8.50 -7.67 11.91
C GLY A 21 -9.83 -6.92 11.78
N GLN A 22 -9.78 -5.62 11.54
CA GLN A 22 -10.94 -4.74 11.36
C GLN A 22 -11.17 -4.50 9.87
N THR A 23 -12.25 -3.79 9.51
CA THR A 23 -12.43 -3.32 8.13
C THR A 23 -11.34 -2.33 7.75
N MET A 24 -11.01 -2.28 6.47
CA MET A 24 -10.03 -1.29 5.98
C MET A 24 -10.48 0.13 6.26
N ALA A 25 -11.76 0.43 6.06
CA ALA A 25 -12.30 1.77 6.32
C ALA A 25 -12.06 2.21 7.77
N LYS A 26 -12.34 1.33 8.73
CA LYS A 26 -12.14 1.61 10.15
C LYS A 26 -10.66 1.79 10.49
N ARG A 27 -9.81 0.91 9.99
CA ARG A 27 -8.37 0.98 10.26
C ARG A 27 -7.72 2.23 9.66
N ILE A 28 -8.05 2.56 8.42
CA ILE A 28 -7.52 3.76 7.77
C ILE A 28 -8.03 5.04 8.46
N SER A 29 -9.30 5.07 8.83
CA SER A 29 -9.82 6.18 9.64
C SER A 29 -9.05 6.38 10.94
N GLN A 30 -8.71 5.28 11.64
CA GLN A 30 -7.90 5.34 12.86
C GLN A 30 -6.51 5.91 12.60
N HIS A 31 -5.86 5.53 11.49
CA HIS A 31 -4.57 6.09 11.12
C HIS A 31 -4.62 7.60 10.94
N PHE A 32 -5.64 8.11 10.24
CA PHE A 32 -5.73 9.54 9.95
C PHE A 32 -6.29 10.39 11.09
N THR A 33 -6.88 9.79 12.11
CA THR A 33 -7.42 10.51 13.27
C THR A 33 -6.56 10.36 14.53
N LYS A 34 -6.06 9.16 14.79
CA LYS A 34 -5.27 8.81 15.99
C LYS A 34 -4.00 8.06 15.62
N GLY A 35 -3.43 8.37 14.46
CA GLY A 35 -2.29 7.65 13.93
C GLY A 35 -1.06 7.73 14.81
N HIS A 36 -0.37 6.60 14.95
CA HIS A 36 0.85 6.48 15.74
C HIS A 36 2.12 6.72 14.91
N LEU A 37 1.97 6.85 13.60
CA LEU A 37 3.09 7.09 12.69
C LEU A 37 3.41 8.59 12.63
N PRO A 38 4.64 8.96 12.26
CA PRO A 38 4.99 10.38 12.09
C PRO A 38 4.10 11.07 11.04
N LYS A 39 3.83 12.35 11.25
CA LYS A 39 3.07 13.15 10.27
C LYS A 39 3.68 13.10 8.88
N LYS A 40 5.01 13.02 8.78
CA LYS A 40 5.74 12.88 7.53
C LYS A 40 5.30 11.64 6.75
N CYS A 41 5.03 10.52 7.43
CA CYS A 41 4.51 9.33 6.81
C CYS A 41 3.16 9.60 6.13
N TYR A 42 2.20 10.13 6.88
CA TYR A 42 0.86 10.38 6.35
C TYR A 42 0.84 11.39 5.22
N LYS A 43 1.70 12.39 5.26
CA LYS A 43 1.84 13.37 4.18
C LYS A 43 2.44 12.78 2.90
N SER A 44 3.21 11.71 3.02
CA SER A 44 3.88 11.06 1.91
C SER A 44 3.03 10.02 1.20
N ILE A 45 1.88 9.65 1.76
CA ILE A 45 1.01 8.61 1.18
C ILE A 45 0.39 9.11 -0.11
N ALA A 46 0.66 8.42 -1.22
CA ALA A 46 -0.01 8.66 -2.49
C ALA A 46 -1.13 7.64 -2.74
N ARG A 47 -0.95 6.40 -2.29
CA ARG A 47 -1.89 5.32 -2.52
C ARG A 47 -1.86 4.35 -1.34
N ILE A 48 -3.01 3.76 -1.05
CA ILE A 48 -3.16 2.70 -0.06
C ILE A 48 -3.63 1.45 -0.78
N ASP A 49 -2.86 0.36 -0.64
CA ASP A 49 -3.19 -0.95 -1.20
C ASP A 49 -3.47 -1.94 -0.07
N TYR A 50 -4.23 -2.99 -0.37
CA TYR A 50 -4.54 -4.04 0.59
C TYR A 50 -4.59 -5.41 -0.06
N ILE A 51 -4.44 -6.43 0.78
CA ILE A 51 -4.74 -7.82 0.45
C ILE A 51 -5.64 -8.37 1.53
N LYS A 52 -6.72 -9.03 1.13
CA LYS A 52 -7.68 -9.65 2.03
C LYS A 52 -7.27 -11.09 2.36
N TRP A 53 -7.36 -11.44 3.63
CA TRP A 53 -7.05 -12.77 4.15
C TRP A 53 -8.23 -13.34 4.92
N ASP A 54 -8.31 -14.66 4.98
CA ASP A 54 -9.38 -15.35 5.71
C ASP A 54 -9.21 -15.24 7.23
N SER A 55 -7.98 -15.11 7.70
CA SER A 55 -7.69 -15.05 9.13
C SER A 55 -6.76 -13.88 9.47
N LYS A 56 -6.86 -13.43 10.73
CA LYS A 56 -5.95 -12.44 11.29
C LYS A 56 -4.50 -12.95 11.33
N SER A 57 -4.32 -14.24 11.60
CA SER A 57 -2.99 -14.86 11.62
C SER A 57 -2.31 -14.79 10.26
N ASP A 58 -3.03 -15.06 9.19
CA ASP A 58 -2.52 -14.94 7.83
C ASP A 58 -2.10 -13.50 7.52
N ALA A 59 -2.96 -12.53 7.87
CA ALA A 59 -2.66 -11.12 7.65
C ALA A 59 -1.40 -10.67 8.42
N GLN A 60 -1.23 -11.16 9.64
CA GLN A 60 -0.07 -10.84 10.48
C GLN A 60 1.22 -11.44 9.93
N VAL A 61 1.20 -12.70 9.51
CA VAL A 61 2.35 -13.36 8.89
C VAL A 61 2.75 -12.63 7.61
N MET A 62 1.79 -12.25 6.79
CA MET A 62 2.06 -11.54 5.55
C MET A 62 2.54 -10.10 5.79
N GLU A 63 2.15 -9.47 6.88
CA GLU A 63 2.76 -8.20 7.30
C GLU A 63 4.27 -8.35 7.45
N VAL A 64 4.71 -9.34 8.22
CA VAL A 64 6.14 -9.60 8.46
C VAL A 64 6.84 -9.93 7.14
N TYR A 65 6.24 -10.76 6.31
CA TYR A 65 6.78 -11.10 4.99
C TYR A 65 7.02 -9.87 4.13
N TYR A 66 6.04 -8.97 4.03
CA TYR A 66 6.16 -7.77 3.21
C TYR A 66 7.08 -6.70 3.82
N ILE A 67 7.17 -6.62 5.15
CA ILE A 67 8.17 -5.77 5.80
C ILE A 67 9.58 -6.23 5.41
N ASN A 68 9.84 -7.54 5.42
CA ASN A 68 11.12 -8.09 5.00
C ASN A 68 11.40 -7.90 3.50
N LYS A 69 10.36 -7.95 2.68
CA LYS A 69 10.49 -7.78 1.23
C LYS A 69 10.77 -6.34 0.82
N TYR A 70 10.04 -5.39 1.40
CA TYR A 70 10.07 -3.99 0.97
C TYR A 70 10.98 -3.10 1.80
N HIS A 71 11.34 -3.48 3.03
CA HIS A 71 12.06 -2.64 3.98
C HIS A 71 11.46 -1.23 4.09
N PRO A 72 10.16 -1.12 4.47
CA PRO A 72 9.49 0.17 4.45
C PRO A 72 10.10 1.15 5.46
N LYS A 73 10.25 2.39 5.05
CA LYS A 73 10.91 3.43 5.83
C LYS A 73 10.29 3.67 7.21
N PHE A 74 8.98 3.55 7.33
CA PHE A 74 8.27 3.90 8.57
C PHE A 74 7.90 2.69 9.43
N ASN A 75 8.28 1.48 9.06
CA ASN A 75 8.17 0.34 9.95
C ASN A 75 9.28 0.34 10.99
N LYS A 76 8.97 -0.21 12.18
CA LYS A 76 9.95 -0.29 13.27
C LYS A 76 11.08 -1.25 12.90
N LEU A 77 12.30 -0.91 13.35
CA LEU A 77 13.50 -1.71 13.07
C LEU A 77 13.42 -3.14 13.62
N ASP A 78 12.77 -3.35 14.76
CA ASP A 78 12.60 -4.67 15.35
C ASP A 78 11.83 -5.61 14.43
N LYS A 79 10.76 -5.11 13.79
CA LYS A 79 10.02 -5.90 12.79
C LYS A 79 10.83 -6.15 11.52
N GLN A 80 11.66 -5.20 11.12
CA GLN A 80 12.53 -5.36 9.96
C GLN A 80 13.68 -6.35 10.22
N GLY A 81 14.03 -6.57 11.48
CA GLY A 81 15.04 -7.55 11.87
C GLY A 81 14.54 -8.99 11.87
N ASP A 82 13.22 -9.19 11.91
CA ASP A 82 12.63 -10.53 11.87
C ASP A 82 12.66 -11.05 10.44
N ARG A 83 13.55 -12.01 10.21
CA ARG A 83 13.72 -12.58 8.87
C ARG A 83 12.81 -13.78 8.70
N LEU A 84 11.88 -13.68 7.77
CA LEU A 84 11.17 -14.83 7.23
C LEU A 84 11.97 -15.40 6.05
N ASN A 85 12.44 -16.63 6.19
CA ASN A 85 13.10 -17.34 5.10
C ASN A 85 12.10 -18.06 4.18
N ILE A 86 10.87 -17.62 4.19
CA ILE A 86 9.80 -18.20 3.38
C ILE A 86 9.72 -17.43 2.06
N GLN A 87 9.85 -18.14 0.95
CA GLN A 87 9.53 -17.61 -0.37
C GLN A 87 8.14 -18.09 -0.74
N ILE A 88 7.29 -17.13 -1.12
CA ILE A 88 5.92 -17.41 -1.55
C ILE A 88 5.89 -17.33 -3.06
N GLU A 89 5.61 -18.45 -3.72
CA GLU A 89 5.57 -18.53 -5.18
C GLU A 89 4.34 -17.84 -5.75
N ASP A 90 3.19 -18.00 -5.10
CA ASP A 90 1.91 -17.45 -5.54
C ASP A 90 1.46 -16.34 -4.60
N GLU A 91 2.10 -15.18 -4.69
CA GLU A 91 1.64 -14.01 -3.95
C GLU A 91 0.30 -13.52 -4.49
N LYS A 92 -0.63 -13.21 -3.59
CA LYS A 92 -1.84 -12.49 -3.97
C LYS A 92 -1.49 -11.10 -4.47
N GLU A 93 -2.22 -10.63 -5.46
CA GLU A 93 -2.05 -9.28 -5.96
C GLU A 93 -2.59 -8.26 -4.97
N TRP A 94 -1.90 -7.12 -4.91
CA TRP A 94 -2.37 -5.97 -4.15
C TRP A 94 -3.55 -5.33 -4.86
N GLU A 95 -4.60 -5.01 -4.10
CA GLU A 95 -5.74 -4.26 -4.58
C GLU A 95 -5.65 -2.82 -4.06
N VAL A 96 -6.03 -1.87 -4.88
CA VAL A 96 -6.01 -0.46 -4.48
C VAL A 96 -7.22 -0.18 -3.59
N TYR A 97 -6.97 0.33 -2.40
CA TYR A 97 -8.01 0.81 -1.50
C TYR A 97 -8.37 2.27 -1.78
N GLN A 98 -7.35 3.12 -1.89
CA GLN A 98 -7.55 4.56 -2.09
C GLN A 98 -6.35 5.18 -2.78
N VAL A 99 -6.60 6.06 -3.74
CA VAL A 99 -5.59 6.94 -4.34
C VAL A 99 -5.75 8.33 -3.74
N ILE A 100 -4.67 8.84 -3.16
CA ILE A 100 -4.64 10.15 -2.52
C ILE A 100 -3.95 11.18 -3.41
N LYS A 101 -2.85 10.78 -4.06
CA LYS A 101 -2.05 11.63 -4.96
C LYS A 101 -1.71 10.88 -6.22
N LYS A 102 -1.60 11.62 -7.34
CA LYS A 102 -1.11 11.03 -8.58
C LYS A 102 0.36 10.60 -8.44
N PRO A 103 0.75 9.44 -8.98
CA PRO A 103 2.14 9.04 -8.98
C PRO A 103 2.97 10.00 -9.85
N ASN A 104 4.23 10.23 -9.44
CA ASN A 104 5.21 10.98 -10.20
C ASN A 104 5.78 10.11 -11.33
N ILE A 105 4.96 9.77 -12.31
CA ILE A 105 5.42 9.04 -13.47
C ILE A 105 5.81 10.08 -14.51
N LYS A 106 7.11 10.17 -14.80
CA LYS A 106 7.58 10.93 -15.95
C LYS A 106 7.37 10.06 -17.18
N TYR A 107 6.39 10.43 -17.98
CA TYR A 107 6.26 9.84 -19.30
C TYR A 107 7.29 10.48 -20.20
N GLU A 108 8.30 9.71 -20.62
CA GLU A 108 9.15 10.16 -21.72
C GLU A 108 8.31 10.25 -22.98
N ALA A 109 8.39 11.43 -23.57
CA ALA A 109 7.55 11.83 -24.65
C ALA A 109 7.99 11.21 -25.97
N GLU A 110 7.47 10.08 -26.35
CA GLU A 110 7.36 9.70 -27.75
C GLU A 110 6.10 8.86 -27.93
N ASP A 111 5.33 9.20 -28.93
CA ASP A 111 4.23 8.44 -29.58
C ASP A 111 3.11 7.85 -28.71
N GLY A 112 3.23 7.82 -27.42
CA GLY A 112 2.26 7.24 -26.51
C GLY A 112 1.76 8.17 -25.41
N ILE A 113 2.17 9.44 -25.37
CA ILE A 113 1.85 10.36 -24.28
C ILE A 113 0.36 10.48 -24.08
N LEU A 114 -0.39 10.72 -25.15
CA LEU A 114 -1.84 10.86 -25.05
C LEU A 114 -2.50 9.59 -24.58
N THR A 115 -2.01 8.42 -25.06
CA THR A 115 -2.53 7.12 -24.65
C THR A 115 -2.26 6.85 -23.18
N TRP A 116 -1.05 7.12 -22.70
CA TRP A 116 -0.69 6.92 -21.31
C TRP A 116 -1.41 7.90 -20.38
N ILE A 117 -1.54 9.16 -20.77
CA ILE A 117 -2.32 10.14 -20.00
C ILE A 117 -3.78 9.72 -19.94
N MET A 118 -4.35 9.24 -21.03
CA MET A 118 -5.72 8.75 -21.05
C MET A 118 -5.90 7.50 -20.20
N ILE A 119 -4.97 6.53 -20.25
CA ILE A 119 -5.01 5.34 -19.41
C ILE A 119 -4.85 5.72 -17.95
N GLY A 120 -3.90 6.57 -17.60
CA GLY A 120 -3.70 7.04 -16.24
C GLY A 120 -4.90 7.80 -15.71
N ALA A 121 -5.49 8.68 -16.50
CA ALA A 121 -6.70 9.42 -16.13
C ALA A 121 -7.90 8.49 -15.99
N LEU A 122 -8.03 7.49 -16.87
CA LEU A 122 -9.10 6.50 -16.81
C LEU A 122 -9.00 5.64 -15.56
N VAL A 123 -7.83 5.13 -15.25
CA VAL A 123 -7.60 4.33 -14.03
C VAL A 123 -7.87 5.17 -12.79
N TYR A 124 -7.39 6.40 -12.76
CA TYR A 124 -7.64 7.33 -11.66
C TYR A 124 -9.13 7.64 -11.50
N ALA A 125 -9.83 7.90 -12.59
CA ALA A 125 -11.26 8.17 -12.59
C ALA A 125 -12.06 6.94 -12.10
N ILE A 126 -11.70 5.74 -12.54
CA ILE A 126 -12.34 4.50 -12.11
C ILE A 126 -12.14 4.32 -10.60
N ILE A 127 -10.93 4.47 -10.11
CA ILE A 127 -10.62 4.35 -8.68
C ILE A 127 -11.38 5.40 -7.87
N SER A 128 -11.40 6.65 -8.33
CA SER A 128 -12.14 7.74 -7.68
C SER A 128 -13.63 7.51 -7.68
N PHE A 129 -14.17 6.86 -8.70
CA PHE A 129 -15.58 6.55 -8.82
C PHE A 129 -16.03 5.45 -7.87
N PHE A 130 -15.18 4.44 -7.62
CA PHE A 130 -15.49 3.29 -6.77
C PHE A 130 -15.04 3.45 -5.32
N ILE A 131 -14.34 4.48 -4.99
CA ILE A 131 -13.95 4.87 -3.64
C ILE A 131 -14.84 6.03 -3.18
#